data_c312a214354cd2d405ca0e8805514f82
#
_entry.id   c312a214354cd2d405ca0e8805514f82
#
_cell.length_a   1.000
_cell.length_b   1.000
_cell.length_c   1.000
_cell.angle_alpha   90.00
_cell.angle_beta   90.00
_cell.angle_gamma   90.00
#
_symmetry.space_group_name_H-M   'P 1'
#
loop_
_entity.id
_entity.type
_entity.pdbx_description
1 polymer ?
#
loop_
_entity_poly.entity_id
_entity_poly.type
_entity_poly.pdbx_seq_one_letter_code
_entity_poly.pdbx_strand_id
1 'polypeptide(L)'
;EPGGYLYAIMICVGCFLLYLAIVKEFEPLILLPMAFGMILANLPGSGVIHMQYFVGDGLEHPMWVEILNNGGLADMLYMGVKLGIYPPLIFLGIGTMTDFAPLISNPKSLLLGAAAQFGIFGTYMGARLLVATGLVDFTQKQSAAISIIGGADGPTAIFVTSRLAPELLGSIAVAAYSYMALVPVIQPPIMKAL
;
A
#
# COMPACT_ATOMS: atom_id res chain seq x y z
N GLU A 1 -21.17 -18.70 0.51
CA GLU A 1 -19.72 -18.95 0.54
C GLU A 1 -19.18 -18.60 1.93
N PRO A 2 -18.38 -19.48 2.56
CA PRO A 2 -17.75 -19.17 3.83
C PRO A 2 -16.72 -18.04 3.59
N GLY A 3 -17.09 -16.81 3.93
CA GLY A 3 -16.25 -15.62 3.72
C GLY A 3 -16.99 -14.40 3.22
N GLY A 4 -18.25 -14.50 2.88
CA GLY A 4 -19.05 -13.36 2.40
C GLY A 4 -19.07 -12.17 3.36
N TYR A 5 -18.98 -12.41 4.67
CA TYR A 5 -18.87 -11.36 5.67
C TYR A 5 -17.56 -10.56 5.60
N LEU A 6 -16.48 -11.16 5.12
CA LEU A 6 -15.21 -10.46 4.96
C LEU A 6 -15.29 -9.39 3.87
N TYR A 7 -15.96 -9.69 2.76
CA TYR A 7 -16.22 -8.68 1.72
C TYR A 7 -17.05 -7.51 2.26
N ALA A 8 -18.09 -7.80 3.06
CA ALA A 8 -18.90 -6.77 3.68
C ALA A 8 -18.07 -5.88 4.64
N ILE A 9 -17.20 -6.49 5.45
CA ILE A 9 -16.30 -5.75 6.33
C ILE A 9 -15.37 -4.85 5.51
N MET A 10 -14.75 -5.36 4.43
CA MET A 10 -13.85 -4.58 3.60
C MET A 10 -14.56 -3.44 2.86
N ILE A 11 -15.80 -3.63 2.45
CA ILE A 11 -16.65 -2.57 1.88
C ILE A 11 -16.93 -1.50 2.95
N CYS A 12 -17.29 -1.89 4.17
CA CYS A 12 -17.50 -0.94 5.27
C CYS A 12 -16.22 -0.13 5.58
N VAL A 13 -15.06 -0.78 5.61
CA VAL A 13 -13.76 -0.10 5.78
C VAL A 13 -13.53 0.88 4.62
N GLY A 14 -13.78 0.46 3.37
CA GLY A 14 -13.68 1.34 2.20
C GLY A 14 -14.60 2.56 2.29
N CYS A 15 -15.86 2.37 2.69
CA CYS A 15 -16.80 3.48 2.91
C CYS A 15 -16.34 4.42 4.03
N PHE A 16 -15.78 3.88 5.10
CA PHE A 16 -15.20 4.71 6.18
C PHE A 16 -14.01 5.54 5.68
N LEU A 17 -13.11 4.94 4.90
CA LEU A 17 -11.99 5.67 4.30
C LEU A 17 -12.47 6.74 3.30
N LEU A 18 -13.53 6.48 2.52
CA LEU A 18 -14.15 7.49 1.66
C LEU A 18 -14.71 8.66 2.48
N TYR A 19 -15.37 8.36 3.61
CA TYR A 19 -15.85 9.40 4.52
C TYR A 19 -14.69 10.27 5.03
N LEU A 20 -13.57 9.67 5.42
CA LEU A 20 -12.38 10.41 5.85
C LEU A 20 -11.80 11.27 4.71
N ALA A 21 -11.75 10.75 3.49
CA ALA A 21 -11.24 11.48 2.35
C ALA A 21 -12.11 12.68 1.94
N ILE A 22 -13.46 12.48 1.92
CA ILE A 22 -14.39 13.49 1.40
C ILE A 22 -14.80 14.50 2.48
N VAL A 23 -15.17 14.01 3.68
CA VAL A 23 -15.75 14.87 4.71
C VAL A 23 -14.68 15.46 5.62
N LYS A 24 -13.62 14.71 5.90
CA LYS A 24 -12.50 15.15 6.73
C LYS A 24 -11.33 15.70 5.93
N GLU A 25 -11.38 15.59 4.60
CA GLU A 25 -10.35 16.08 3.68
C GLU A 25 -8.94 15.52 3.98
N PHE A 26 -8.87 14.27 4.49
CA PHE A 26 -7.61 13.60 4.79
C PHE A 26 -7.00 13.05 3.48
N GLU A 27 -5.98 13.73 2.98
CA GLU A 27 -5.25 13.35 1.76
C GLU A 27 -6.17 12.83 0.63
N PRO A 28 -7.16 13.65 0.18
CA PRO A 28 -8.20 13.18 -0.74
C PRO A 28 -7.64 12.66 -2.06
N LEU A 29 -6.50 13.19 -2.53
CA LEU A 29 -5.86 12.77 -3.78
C LEU A 29 -5.35 11.32 -3.73
N ILE A 30 -5.02 10.80 -2.57
CA ILE A 30 -4.50 9.44 -2.38
C ILE A 30 -5.59 8.54 -1.82
N LEU A 31 -6.27 8.98 -0.75
CA LEU A 31 -7.19 8.14 0.01
C LEU A 31 -8.47 7.83 -0.77
N LEU A 32 -9.01 8.80 -1.53
CA LEU A 32 -10.26 8.63 -2.26
C LEU A 32 -10.16 7.55 -3.35
N PRO A 33 -9.19 7.59 -4.31
CA PRO A 33 -9.08 6.55 -5.32
C PRO A 33 -8.73 5.18 -4.73
N MET A 34 -7.93 5.13 -3.65
CA MET A 34 -7.60 3.89 -2.97
C MET A 34 -8.83 3.26 -2.32
N ALA A 35 -9.60 4.03 -1.55
CA ALA A 35 -10.82 3.55 -0.89
C ALA A 35 -11.88 3.10 -1.90
N PHE A 36 -12.03 3.84 -2.99
CA PHE A 36 -12.92 3.47 -4.10
C PHE A 36 -12.48 2.16 -4.76
N GLY A 37 -11.18 2.02 -5.06
CA GLY A 37 -10.61 0.78 -5.61
C GLY A 37 -10.80 -0.41 -4.67
N MET A 38 -10.66 -0.20 -3.34
CA MET A 38 -10.92 -1.23 -2.34
C MET A 38 -12.38 -1.70 -2.38
N ILE A 39 -13.35 -0.79 -2.48
CA ILE A 39 -14.77 -1.15 -2.61
C ILE A 39 -15.00 -1.95 -3.87
N LEU A 40 -14.50 -1.49 -5.02
CA LEU A 40 -14.66 -2.19 -6.29
C LEU A 40 -14.05 -3.60 -6.26
N ALA A 41 -12.85 -3.75 -5.69
CA ALA A 41 -12.17 -5.04 -5.60
C ALA A 41 -12.89 -6.05 -4.68
N ASN A 42 -13.65 -5.55 -3.70
CA ASN A 42 -14.38 -6.39 -2.75
C ASN A 42 -15.88 -6.53 -3.08
N LEU A 43 -16.34 -6.01 -4.23
CA LEU A 43 -17.75 -6.12 -4.63
C LEU A 43 -18.01 -7.53 -5.19
N PRO A 44 -18.83 -8.37 -4.52
CA PRO A 44 -19.06 -9.74 -4.96
C PRO A 44 -19.72 -9.80 -6.34
N GLY A 45 -19.20 -10.66 -7.21
CA GLY A 45 -19.76 -10.88 -8.56
C GLY A 45 -19.60 -9.72 -9.54
N SER A 46 -18.79 -8.71 -9.23
CA SER A 46 -18.60 -7.54 -10.10
C SER A 46 -17.84 -7.85 -11.39
N GLY A 47 -16.99 -8.91 -11.41
CA GLY A 47 -16.11 -9.18 -12.54
C GLY A 47 -15.09 -8.08 -12.84
N VAL A 48 -14.87 -7.15 -11.91
CA VAL A 48 -13.96 -6.01 -12.08
C VAL A 48 -12.50 -6.43 -11.91
N ILE A 49 -12.26 -7.36 -10.97
CA ILE A 49 -10.93 -7.91 -10.68
C ILE A 49 -10.99 -9.42 -10.47
N HIS A 50 -10.02 -10.14 -11.04
CA HIS A 50 -9.86 -11.58 -10.95
C HIS A 50 -8.45 -11.91 -10.44
N MET A 51 -8.26 -11.83 -9.12
CA MET A 51 -6.95 -12.07 -8.50
C MET A 51 -6.36 -13.43 -8.84
N GLN A 52 -7.19 -14.42 -9.18
CA GLN A 52 -6.76 -15.73 -9.64
C GLN A 52 -5.87 -15.71 -10.88
N TYR A 53 -5.95 -14.65 -11.71
CA TYR A 53 -5.06 -14.49 -12.88
C TYR A 53 -3.65 -14.01 -12.52
N PHE A 54 -3.47 -13.46 -11.32
CA PHE A 54 -2.23 -12.84 -10.87
C PHE A 54 -1.52 -13.62 -9.76
N VAL A 55 -2.28 -14.34 -8.94
CA VAL A 55 -1.79 -15.06 -7.76
C VAL A 55 -2.54 -16.38 -7.66
N GLY A 56 -1.80 -17.49 -7.63
CA GLY A 56 -2.38 -18.84 -7.45
C GLY A 56 -1.27 -19.85 -7.20
N ASP A 57 -1.62 -20.94 -6.53
CA ASP A 57 -0.70 -22.07 -6.34
C ASP A 57 -0.33 -22.67 -7.70
N GLY A 58 0.98 -22.70 -8.01
CA GLY A 58 1.50 -23.21 -9.28
C GLY A 58 1.59 -22.19 -10.42
N LEU A 59 1.22 -20.92 -10.21
CA LEU A 59 1.44 -19.85 -11.18
C LEU A 59 2.87 -19.31 -11.06
N GLU A 60 3.74 -19.68 -11.98
CA GLU A 60 5.06 -19.04 -12.09
C GLU A 60 4.96 -17.62 -12.65
N HIS A 61 3.96 -17.36 -13.50
CA HIS A 61 3.72 -16.06 -14.12
C HIS A 61 2.21 -15.76 -14.20
N PRO A 62 1.80 -14.46 -14.18
CA PRO A 62 0.41 -14.09 -14.41
C PRO A 62 -0.14 -14.59 -15.75
N MET A 63 -1.42 -14.90 -15.80
CA MET A 63 -2.11 -15.41 -16.98
C MET A 63 -2.43 -14.27 -17.96
N TRP A 64 -1.40 -13.73 -18.62
CA TRP A 64 -1.53 -12.51 -19.46
C TRP A 64 -2.59 -12.62 -20.55
N VAL A 65 -2.70 -13.79 -21.21
CA VAL A 65 -3.66 -14.02 -22.29
C VAL A 65 -5.09 -14.00 -21.75
N GLU A 66 -5.33 -14.63 -20.60
CA GLU A 66 -6.64 -14.63 -19.95
C GLU A 66 -7.05 -13.23 -19.48
N ILE A 67 -6.10 -12.46 -18.94
CA ILE A 67 -6.35 -11.07 -18.54
C ILE A 67 -6.77 -10.22 -19.72
N LEU A 68 -6.12 -10.36 -20.88
CA LEU A 68 -6.44 -9.60 -22.09
C LEU A 68 -7.78 -9.99 -22.70
N ASN A 69 -8.17 -11.27 -22.63
CA ASN A 69 -9.39 -11.78 -23.25
C ASN A 69 -10.62 -11.69 -22.33
N ASN A 70 -10.44 -11.96 -21.04
CA ASN A 70 -11.53 -12.14 -20.07
C ASN A 70 -11.39 -11.26 -18.82
N GLY A 71 -10.33 -10.44 -18.73
CA GLY A 71 -10.07 -9.61 -17.58
C GLY A 71 -11.03 -8.41 -17.49
N GLY A 72 -11.32 -8.00 -16.25
CA GLY A 72 -12.04 -6.77 -15.96
C GLY A 72 -11.14 -5.53 -16.07
N LEU A 73 -11.74 -4.35 -15.87
CA LEU A 73 -11.01 -3.08 -15.92
C LEU A 73 -9.86 -3.03 -14.91
N ALA A 74 -10.09 -3.48 -13.68
CA ALA A 74 -9.07 -3.47 -12.65
C ALA A 74 -7.96 -4.48 -12.93
N ASP A 75 -8.24 -5.60 -13.59
CA ASP A 75 -7.21 -6.56 -14.02
C ASP A 75 -6.24 -5.91 -15.01
N MET A 76 -6.76 -5.18 -15.99
CA MET A 76 -5.94 -4.47 -16.98
C MET A 76 -5.08 -3.39 -16.33
N LEU A 77 -5.64 -2.63 -15.38
CA LEU A 77 -4.88 -1.63 -14.63
C LEU A 77 -3.83 -2.28 -13.72
N TYR A 78 -4.18 -3.38 -13.04
CA TYR A 78 -3.26 -4.10 -12.15
C TYR A 78 -2.10 -4.74 -12.91
N MET A 79 -2.31 -5.09 -14.19
CA MET A 79 -1.25 -5.57 -15.07
C MET A 79 -0.06 -4.60 -15.12
N GLY A 80 -0.29 -3.29 -15.15
CA GLY A 80 0.77 -2.28 -15.12
C GLY A 80 1.58 -2.28 -13.82
N VAL A 81 0.97 -2.68 -12.69
CA VAL A 81 1.69 -2.90 -11.41
C VAL A 81 2.58 -4.13 -11.53
N LYS A 82 2.04 -5.25 -12.02
CA LYS A 82 2.77 -6.52 -12.18
C LYS A 82 3.92 -6.45 -13.19
N LEU A 83 3.74 -5.70 -14.27
CA LEU A 83 4.80 -5.43 -15.24
C LEU A 83 5.88 -4.46 -14.71
N GLY A 84 5.64 -3.83 -13.55
CA GLY A 84 6.59 -2.88 -12.97
C GLY A 84 6.63 -1.53 -13.70
N ILE A 85 5.56 -1.18 -14.44
CA ILE A 85 5.45 0.10 -15.18
C ILE A 85 5.07 1.24 -14.25
N TYR A 86 4.05 1.04 -13.41
CA TYR A 86 3.53 2.12 -12.56
C TYR A 86 4.47 2.58 -11.46
N PRO A 87 5.20 1.72 -10.72
CA PRO A 87 6.07 2.20 -9.66
C PRO A 87 7.11 3.23 -10.13
N PRO A 88 7.86 3.02 -11.22
CA PRO A 88 8.75 4.06 -11.75
C PRO A 88 8.04 5.34 -12.18
N LEU A 89 6.84 5.24 -12.77
CA LEU A 89 6.05 6.40 -13.16
C LEU A 89 5.56 7.19 -11.94
N ILE A 90 5.18 6.52 -10.86
CA ILE A 90 4.81 7.18 -9.60
C ILE A 90 6.01 7.92 -9.02
N PHE A 91 7.20 7.32 -8.98
CA PHE A 91 8.42 7.99 -8.54
C PHE A 91 8.76 9.21 -9.41
N LEU A 92 8.62 9.09 -10.72
CA LEU A 92 8.81 10.21 -11.64
C LEU A 92 7.81 11.35 -11.32
N GLY A 93 6.53 11.03 -11.16
CA GLY A 93 5.50 12.00 -10.83
C GLY A 93 5.76 12.72 -9.51
N ILE A 94 6.08 11.96 -8.45
CA ILE A 94 6.41 12.54 -7.14
C ILE A 94 7.68 13.41 -7.24
N GLY A 95 8.71 12.93 -7.95
CA GLY A 95 9.96 13.68 -8.13
C GLY A 95 9.76 15.01 -8.83
N THR A 96 8.85 15.08 -9.81
CA THR A 96 8.55 16.34 -10.52
C THR A 96 7.72 17.32 -9.67
N MET A 97 6.95 16.83 -8.70
CA MET A 97 6.12 17.63 -7.79
C MET A 97 6.87 18.05 -6.53
N THR A 98 8.02 17.46 -6.23
CA THR A 98 8.78 17.71 -5.01
C THR A 98 9.45 19.09 -5.07
N ASP A 99 9.18 19.92 -4.07
CA ASP A 99 9.90 21.18 -3.86
C ASP A 99 11.18 20.91 -3.02
N PHE A 100 12.33 21.04 -3.66
CA PHE A 100 13.64 20.85 -3.02
C PHE A 100 14.18 22.10 -2.36
N ALA A 101 13.54 23.26 -2.50
CA ALA A 101 14.03 24.53 -1.93
C ALA A 101 14.20 24.49 -0.40
N PRO A 102 13.28 23.90 0.39
CA PRO A 102 13.48 23.75 1.83
C PRO A 102 14.68 22.89 2.22
N LEU A 103 14.95 21.84 1.43
CA LEU A 103 16.09 20.95 1.67
C LEU A 103 17.42 21.63 1.35
N ILE A 104 17.49 22.43 0.28
CA ILE A 104 18.68 23.17 -0.13
C ILE A 104 18.97 24.28 0.88
N SER A 105 17.94 24.97 1.38
CA SER A 105 18.08 26.04 2.34
C SER A 105 18.50 25.56 3.73
N ASN A 106 18.12 24.36 4.12
CA ASN A 106 18.48 23.74 5.39
C ASN A 106 18.91 22.27 5.23
N PRO A 107 20.16 22.00 4.89
CA PRO A 107 20.65 20.62 4.64
C PRO A 107 20.52 19.69 5.86
N LYS A 108 20.37 20.21 7.07
CA LYS A 108 20.13 19.40 8.28
C LYS A 108 18.82 18.62 8.21
N SER A 109 17.87 19.05 7.39
CA SER A 109 16.61 18.33 7.15
C SER A 109 16.83 16.93 6.52
N LEU A 110 17.98 16.65 5.92
CA LEU A 110 18.35 15.30 5.50
C LEU A 110 18.35 14.28 6.66
N LEU A 111 18.60 14.74 7.88
CA LEU A 111 18.55 13.87 9.06
C LEU A 111 17.13 13.34 9.34
N LEU A 112 16.09 14.07 8.92
CA LEU A 112 14.69 13.60 9.02
C LEU A 112 14.46 12.38 8.14
N GLY A 113 15.07 12.36 6.93
CA GLY A 113 15.06 11.18 6.06
C GLY A 113 15.75 9.97 6.70
N ALA A 114 16.88 10.19 7.38
CA ALA A 114 17.55 9.13 8.12
C ALA A 114 16.68 8.60 9.28
N ALA A 115 15.95 9.47 9.98
CA ALA A 115 15.01 9.09 11.03
C ALA A 115 13.86 8.22 10.46
N ALA A 116 13.33 8.57 9.27
CA ALA A 116 12.32 7.77 8.58
C ALA A 116 12.84 6.37 8.24
N GLN A 117 14.09 6.25 7.77
CA GLN A 117 14.73 4.94 7.51
C GLN A 117 14.84 4.10 8.79
N PHE A 118 15.07 4.72 9.94
CA PHE A 118 15.07 4.02 11.22
C PHE A 118 13.72 3.36 11.52
N GLY A 119 12.60 3.97 11.09
CA GLY A 119 11.27 3.39 11.17
C GLY A 119 11.16 2.05 10.42
N ILE A 120 11.80 1.92 9.25
CA ILE A 120 11.83 0.67 8.48
C ILE A 120 12.52 -0.44 9.30
N PHE A 121 13.67 -0.16 9.87
CA PHE A 121 14.39 -1.13 10.71
C PHE A 121 13.59 -1.53 11.94
N GLY A 122 12.96 -0.58 12.62
CA GLY A 122 12.11 -0.83 13.77
C GLY A 122 10.93 -1.73 13.43
N THR A 123 10.26 -1.47 12.30
CA THR A 123 9.14 -2.29 11.82
C THR A 123 9.61 -3.70 11.43
N TYR A 124 10.77 -3.85 10.78
CA TYR A 124 11.34 -5.15 10.48
C TYR A 124 11.62 -5.96 11.74
N MET A 125 12.29 -5.36 12.72
CA MET A 125 12.58 -6.01 14.00
C MET A 125 11.29 -6.39 14.73
N GLY A 126 10.28 -5.53 14.73
CA GLY A 126 8.97 -5.83 15.30
C GLY A 126 8.29 -7.01 14.62
N ALA A 127 8.26 -7.04 13.28
CA ALA A 127 7.70 -8.15 12.52
C ALA A 127 8.45 -9.48 12.83
N ARG A 128 9.78 -9.45 12.90
CA ARG A 128 10.57 -10.63 13.25
C ARG A 128 10.38 -11.08 14.70
N LEU A 129 10.17 -10.13 15.61
CA LEU A 129 9.86 -10.43 17.01
C LEU A 129 8.49 -11.14 17.12
N LEU A 130 7.47 -10.66 16.39
CA LEU A 130 6.16 -11.32 16.35
C LEU A 130 6.25 -12.75 15.80
N VAL A 131 7.07 -12.99 14.79
CA VAL A 131 7.35 -14.36 14.31
C VAL A 131 8.02 -15.20 15.39
N ALA A 132 8.99 -14.63 16.11
CA ALA A 132 9.69 -15.34 17.18
C ALA A 132 8.78 -15.70 18.37
N THR A 133 7.73 -14.92 18.63
CA THR A 133 6.70 -15.22 19.64
C THR A 133 5.68 -16.26 19.18
N GLY A 134 5.70 -16.65 17.91
CA GLY A 134 4.74 -17.60 17.34
C GLY A 134 3.32 -17.03 17.11
N LEU A 135 3.14 -15.71 17.22
CA LEU A 135 1.84 -15.05 17.00
C LEU A 135 1.49 -14.96 15.51
N VAL A 136 2.50 -14.89 14.65
CA VAL A 136 2.36 -14.80 13.20
C VAL A 136 3.45 -15.61 12.52
N ASP A 137 3.21 -16.04 11.29
CA ASP A 137 4.15 -16.81 10.49
C ASP A 137 4.50 -16.06 9.19
N PHE A 138 5.36 -15.06 9.33
CA PHE A 138 5.86 -14.29 8.18
C PHE A 138 7.24 -14.80 7.75
N THR A 139 7.39 -15.02 6.46
CA THR A 139 8.70 -15.26 5.86
C THR A 139 9.59 -14.02 6.00
N GLN A 140 10.90 -14.16 5.79
CA GLN A 140 11.82 -13.02 5.80
C GLN A 140 11.45 -11.99 4.72
N LYS A 141 11.03 -12.44 3.53
CA LYS A 141 10.60 -11.55 2.43
C LYS A 141 9.35 -10.78 2.79
N GLN A 142 8.36 -11.44 3.41
CA GLN A 142 7.14 -10.80 3.88
C GLN A 142 7.42 -9.78 4.98
N SER A 143 8.28 -10.14 5.96
CA SER A 143 8.70 -9.20 7.01
C SER A 143 9.42 -7.98 6.42
N ALA A 144 10.25 -8.16 5.40
CA ALA A 144 10.92 -7.07 4.70
C ALA A 144 9.92 -6.19 3.92
N ALA A 145 8.94 -6.78 3.25
CA ALA A 145 7.88 -6.03 2.56
C ALA A 145 7.03 -5.21 3.55
N ILE A 146 6.64 -5.79 4.69
CA ILE A 146 5.89 -5.11 5.76
C ILE A 146 6.72 -3.95 6.33
N SER A 147 8.03 -4.12 6.47
CA SER A 147 8.90 -3.13 7.10
C SER A 147 8.92 -1.79 6.38
N ILE A 148 8.71 -1.77 5.06
CA ILE A 148 8.72 -0.54 4.26
C ILE A 148 7.61 0.45 4.68
N ILE A 149 6.50 -0.05 5.24
CA ILE A 149 5.43 0.80 5.80
C ILE A 149 5.99 1.77 6.85
N GLY A 150 6.98 1.33 7.64
CA GLY A 150 7.62 2.16 8.65
C GLY A 150 8.41 3.36 8.12
N GLY A 151 8.71 3.39 6.82
CA GLY A 151 9.35 4.53 6.15
C GLY A 151 8.38 5.62 5.70
N ALA A 152 7.06 5.40 5.83
CA ALA A 152 6.00 6.29 5.38
C ALA A 152 6.11 6.70 3.90
N ASP A 153 6.49 5.75 3.04
CA ASP A 153 6.66 5.93 1.60
C ASP A 153 5.80 4.89 0.85
N GLY A 154 4.61 5.31 0.43
CA GLY A 154 3.64 4.46 -0.26
C GLY A 154 4.15 3.88 -1.57
N PRO A 155 4.70 4.68 -2.49
CA PRO A 155 5.25 4.18 -3.75
C PRO A 155 6.36 3.14 -3.57
N THR A 156 7.28 3.36 -2.63
CA THR A 156 8.33 2.39 -2.30
C THR A 156 7.73 1.11 -1.71
N ALA A 157 6.72 1.21 -0.85
CA ALA A 157 6.03 0.06 -0.30
C ALA A 157 5.43 -0.81 -1.41
N ILE A 158 4.75 -0.21 -2.40
CA ILE A 158 4.20 -0.94 -3.55
C ILE A 158 5.32 -1.60 -4.37
N PHE A 159 6.39 -0.85 -4.70
CA PHE A 159 7.48 -1.36 -5.51
C PHE A 159 8.18 -2.55 -4.84
N VAL A 160 8.56 -2.41 -3.58
CA VAL A 160 9.28 -3.47 -2.85
C VAL A 160 8.37 -4.68 -2.63
N THR A 161 7.11 -4.47 -2.24
CA THR A 161 6.16 -5.57 -2.00
C THR A 161 5.85 -6.34 -3.29
N SER A 162 5.69 -5.65 -4.41
CA SER A 162 5.46 -6.32 -5.70
C SER A 162 6.59 -7.27 -6.10
N ARG A 163 7.80 -7.06 -5.57
CA ARG A 163 8.99 -7.90 -5.83
C ARG A 163 9.24 -8.96 -4.75
N LEU A 164 9.01 -8.64 -3.48
CA LEU A 164 9.36 -9.51 -2.36
C LEU A 164 8.20 -10.40 -1.89
N ALA A 165 6.97 -9.87 -1.89
CA ALA A 165 5.78 -10.55 -1.35
C ALA A 165 4.52 -10.09 -2.12
N PRO A 166 4.37 -10.48 -3.41
CA PRO A 166 3.26 -10.03 -4.25
C PRO A 166 1.88 -10.34 -3.67
N GLU A 167 1.78 -11.41 -2.88
CA GLU A 167 0.55 -11.85 -2.20
C GLU A 167 0.08 -10.86 -1.13
N LEU A 168 1.00 -10.08 -0.55
CA LEU A 168 0.69 -9.06 0.47
C LEU A 168 0.47 -7.67 -0.13
N LEU A 169 0.59 -7.51 -1.44
CA LEU A 169 0.60 -6.18 -2.09
C LEU A 169 -0.66 -5.36 -1.78
N GLY A 170 -1.84 -5.97 -1.85
CA GLY A 170 -3.09 -5.28 -1.56
C GLY A 170 -3.17 -4.80 -0.11
N SER A 171 -2.87 -5.69 0.84
CA SER A 171 -2.92 -5.38 2.27
C SER A 171 -1.89 -4.31 2.65
N ILE A 172 -0.66 -4.40 2.12
CA ILE A 172 0.40 -3.43 2.38
C ILE A 172 0.07 -2.07 1.74
N ALA A 173 -0.46 -2.04 0.53
CA ALA A 173 -0.88 -0.79 -0.12
C ALA A 173 -1.96 -0.07 0.71
N VAL A 174 -3.01 -0.79 1.13
CA VAL A 174 -4.07 -0.23 1.97
C VAL A 174 -3.50 0.29 3.29
N ALA A 175 -2.66 -0.49 3.97
CA ALA A 175 -2.06 -0.09 5.24
C ALA A 175 -1.16 1.16 5.08
N ALA A 176 -0.28 1.19 4.06
CA ALA A 176 0.64 2.27 3.81
C ALA A 176 -0.09 3.59 3.51
N TYR A 177 -1.05 3.56 2.59
CA TYR A 177 -1.77 4.78 2.20
C TYR A 177 -2.77 5.25 3.26
N SER A 178 -3.44 4.33 3.97
CA SER A 178 -4.30 4.70 5.11
C SER A 178 -3.51 5.36 6.23
N TYR A 179 -2.34 4.84 6.54
CA TYR A 179 -1.43 5.41 7.52
C TYR A 179 -0.96 6.82 7.08
N MET A 180 -0.54 6.97 5.83
CA MET A 180 -0.12 8.28 5.30
C MET A 180 -1.24 9.31 5.35
N ALA A 181 -2.48 8.91 5.04
CA ALA A 181 -3.65 9.79 5.13
C ALA A 181 -3.96 10.24 6.56
N LEU A 182 -3.56 9.48 7.58
CA LEU A 182 -3.76 9.81 8.98
C LEU A 182 -2.63 10.66 9.59
N VAL A 183 -1.51 10.88 8.89
CA VAL A 183 -0.38 11.69 9.37
C VAL A 183 -0.82 13.08 9.83
N PRO A 184 -1.68 13.84 9.13
CA PRO A 184 -2.14 15.15 9.60
C PRO A 184 -2.84 15.15 10.96
N VAL A 185 -3.36 13.98 11.37
CA VAL A 185 -4.04 13.80 12.66
C VAL A 185 -3.06 13.35 13.76
N ILE A 186 -2.14 12.44 13.39
CA ILE A 186 -1.21 11.81 14.34
C ILE A 186 -0.05 12.73 14.69
N GLN A 187 0.46 13.50 13.72
CA GLN A 187 1.63 14.34 13.87
C GLN A 187 1.46 15.50 14.87
N PRO A 188 0.36 16.31 14.85
CA PRO A 188 0.24 17.46 15.72
C PRO A 188 0.28 17.16 17.23
N PRO A 189 -0.37 16.10 17.76
CA PRO A 189 -0.25 15.73 19.17
C PRO A 189 1.19 15.40 19.58
N ILE A 190 1.92 14.68 18.71
CA ILE A 190 3.31 14.31 18.98
C ILE A 190 4.21 15.55 19.01
N MET A 191 4.04 16.46 18.03
CA MET A 191 4.80 17.72 17.97
C MET A 191 4.52 18.64 19.15
N LYS A 192 3.31 18.58 19.74
CA LYS A 192 2.98 19.37 20.95
C LYS A 192 3.55 18.76 22.23
N ALA A 193 3.82 17.45 22.23
CA ALA A 193 4.36 16.73 23.37
C ALA A 193 5.90 16.85 23.47
N LEU A 194 6.57 17.17 22.36
CA LEU A 194 8.01 17.40 22.25
C LEU A 194 8.35 18.89 22.40
#